data_9a6188d24d3f797e7e7b36dad97442b9
#
_entry.id   9a6188d24d3f797e7e7b36dad97442b9
#
_cell.length_a   1.000
_cell.length_b   1.000
_cell.length_c   1.000
_cell.angle_alpha   90.00
_cell.angle_beta   90.00
_cell.angle_gamma   90.00
#
_symmetry.space_group_name_H-M   'P 1'
#
loop_
_entity.id
_entity.type
_entity.pdbx_description
1 polymer ?
#
loop_
_entity_poly.entity_id
_entity_poly.type
_entity_poly.pdbx_seq_one_letter_code
_entity_poly.pdbx_strand_id
1 'polypeptide(L)'
;MSETLLEVKHLKKYFNTKAGLLHAVDDVSFSIAKGETLGLVGESGCGKSTIGRAILRLHEPTSGEVLLDGTDVTKLNKQELRELRRKMQIVFQDPYSSLDGRKSVFESIGEPLIIQKICKTKEEYEKRVYTLMETVGLAERLVNAYPHELDGGRRQRVGIARALALNPSFLVLDQPVSAL
;
A
#
# COMPACT_ATOMS: atom_id res chain seq x y z
N MET A 1 6.48 16.08 -22.26
CA MET A 1 5.54 16.20 -21.13
C MET A 1 5.61 14.87 -20.37
N SER A 2 5.80 14.89 -19.06
CA SER A 2 5.80 13.67 -18.24
C SER A 2 4.40 13.05 -18.27
N GLU A 3 4.35 11.73 -18.50
CA GLU A 3 3.10 10.97 -18.53
C GLU A 3 2.50 10.88 -17.13
N THR A 4 1.23 11.26 -16.96
CA THR A 4 0.53 11.23 -15.67
C THR A 4 0.24 9.79 -15.27
N LEU A 5 0.70 9.39 -14.08
CA LEU A 5 0.43 8.07 -13.49
C LEU A 5 -0.87 8.07 -12.68
N LEU A 6 -1.02 9.06 -11.79
CA LEU A 6 -2.19 9.21 -10.93
C LEU A 6 -2.82 10.57 -11.13
N GLU A 7 -4.13 10.63 -11.25
CA GLU A 7 -4.91 11.88 -11.25
C GLU A 7 -6.07 11.74 -10.26
N VAL A 8 -6.16 12.66 -9.33
CA VAL A 8 -7.22 12.76 -8.31
C VAL A 8 -8.00 14.02 -8.56
N LYS A 9 -9.33 13.92 -8.71
CA LYS A 9 -10.23 15.03 -9.02
C LYS A 9 -11.35 15.12 -8.00
N HIS A 10 -11.42 16.27 -7.32
CA HIS A 10 -12.50 16.60 -6.38
C HIS A 10 -12.82 15.49 -5.37
N LEU A 11 -11.77 14.80 -4.89
CA LEU A 11 -11.90 13.66 -3.99
C LEU A 11 -12.49 14.11 -2.66
N LYS A 12 -13.59 13.43 -2.25
CA LYS A 12 -14.24 13.63 -0.96
C LYS A 12 -14.36 12.29 -0.23
N LYS A 13 -14.10 12.31 1.06
CA LYS A 13 -14.38 11.17 1.94
C LYS A 13 -14.93 11.66 3.27
N TYR A 14 -16.19 11.31 3.50
CA TYR A 14 -16.92 11.62 4.71
C TYR A 14 -17.25 10.35 5.48
N PHE A 15 -17.25 10.43 6.80
CA PHE A 15 -17.62 9.33 7.70
C PHE A 15 -18.81 9.75 8.56
N ASN A 16 -19.81 8.87 8.65
CA ASN A 16 -20.88 9.02 9.63
C ASN A 16 -20.35 8.67 11.01
N THR A 17 -20.42 9.61 11.95
CA THR A 17 -20.02 9.42 13.34
C THR A 17 -21.21 9.69 14.25
N LYS A 18 -21.11 9.31 15.54
CA LYS A 18 -22.13 9.63 16.55
C LYS A 18 -22.33 11.13 16.73
N ALA A 19 -21.31 11.93 16.48
CA ALA A 19 -21.31 13.39 16.59
C ALA A 19 -21.73 14.10 15.29
N GLY A 20 -22.05 13.36 14.22
CA GLY A 20 -22.42 13.91 12.91
C GLY A 20 -21.48 13.48 11.80
N LEU A 21 -21.56 14.17 10.67
CA LEU A 21 -20.78 13.88 9.47
C LEU A 21 -19.37 14.47 9.62
N LEU A 22 -18.36 13.60 9.61
CA LEU A 22 -16.94 13.99 9.62
C LEU A 22 -16.43 14.11 8.17
N HIS A 23 -16.05 15.30 7.76
CA HIS A 23 -15.41 15.58 6.47
C HIS A 23 -13.91 15.31 6.59
N ALA A 24 -13.49 14.06 6.43
CA ALA A 24 -12.09 13.66 6.57
C ALA A 24 -11.21 14.06 5.37
N VAL A 25 -11.80 14.10 4.19
CA VAL A 25 -11.21 14.64 2.94
C VAL A 25 -12.30 15.44 2.26
N ASP A 26 -12.03 16.68 1.91
CA ASP A 26 -13.00 17.57 1.27
C ASP A 26 -12.39 18.32 0.10
N ASP A 27 -12.83 17.96 -1.11
CA ASP A 27 -12.51 18.58 -2.40
C ASP A 27 -10.99 18.64 -2.74
N VAL A 28 -10.31 17.48 -2.63
CA VAL A 28 -8.87 17.40 -2.91
C VAL A 28 -8.62 16.98 -4.36
N SER A 29 -7.77 17.74 -5.05
CA SER A 29 -7.36 17.46 -6.44
C SER A 29 -5.84 17.62 -6.58
N PHE A 30 -5.19 16.64 -7.24
CA PHE A 30 -3.77 16.69 -7.61
C PHE A 30 -3.45 15.60 -8.64
N SER A 31 -2.25 15.67 -9.20
CA SER A 31 -1.72 14.63 -10.11
C SER A 31 -0.31 14.25 -9.74
N ILE A 32 0.10 13.05 -10.13
CA ILE A 32 1.46 12.51 -9.96
C ILE A 32 1.90 11.94 -11.30
N ALA A 33 3.06 12.38 -11.78
CA ALA A 33 3.66 11.86 -12.99
C ALA A 33 4.37 10.51 -12.75
N LYS A 34 4.67 9.76 -13.81
CA LYS A 34 5.49 8.55 -13.71
C LYS A 34 6.89 8.89 -13.18
N GLY A 35 7.31 8.14 -12.15
CA GLY A 35 8.61 8.36 -11.48
C GLY A 35 8.65 9.55 -10.52
N GLU A 36 7.53 10.24 -10.31
CA GLU A 36 7.42 11.35 -9.35
C GLU A 36 7.11 10.84 -7.94
N THR A 37 7.61 11.56 -6.93
CA THR A 37 7.26 11.40 -5.53
C THR A 37 6.55 12.65 -5.03
N LEU A 38 5.30 12.50 -4.57
CA LEU A 38 4.50 13.57 -3.98
C LEU A 38 4.43 13.41 -2.45
N GLY A 39 4.84 14.44 -1.70
CA GLY A 39 4.73 14.49 -0.25
C GLY A 39 3.43 15.15 0.20
N LEU A 40 2.60 14.44 0.99
CA LEU A 40 1.45 15.02 1.68
C LEU A 40 1.85 15.43 3.10
N VAL A 41 1.82 16.73 3.39
CA VAL A 41 2.23 17.33 4.66
C VAL A 41 1.01 17.95 5.34
N GLY A 42 0.99 17.93 6.66
CA GLY A 42 -0.07 18.55 7.47
C GLY A 42 -0.10 17.99 8.90
N GLU A 43 -0.91 18.57 9.75
CA GLU A 43 -1.06 18.19 11.15
C GLU A 43 -1.59 16.75 11.33
N SER A 44 -1.41 16.19 12.53
CA SER A 44 -2.00 14.88 12.85
C SER A 44 -3.53 14.96 12.77
N GLY A 45 -4.15 13.94 12.15
CA GLY A 45 -5.61 13.89 12.00
C GLY A 45 -6.20 14.72 10.85
N CYS A 46 -5.39 15.46 10.06
CA CYS A 46 -5.90 16.27 8.94
C CYS A 46 -6.32 15.47 7.69
N GLY A 47 -6.36 14.13 7.74
CA GLY A 47 -6.88 13.31 6.64
C GLY A 47 -5.83 12.70 5.70
N LYS A 48 -4.51 12.87 5.91
CA LYS A 48 -3.45 12.32 5.02
C LYS A 48 -3.61 10.83 4.75
N SER A 49 -3.68 10.02 5.81
CA SER A 49 -3.88 8.56 5.68
C SER A 49 -5.21 8.21 5.03
N THR A 50 -6.24 9.03 5.24
CA THR A 50 -7.56 8.85 4.62
C THR A 50 -7.50 9.07 3.11
N ILE A 51 -6.74 10.08 2.63
CA ILE A 51 -6.51 10.32 1.20
C ILE A 51 -5.86 9.09 0.57
N GLY A 52 -4.74 8.60 1.13
CA GLY A 52 -4.06 7.41 0.61
C GLY A 52 -4.97 6.17 0.55
N ARG A 53 -5.76 5.94 1.60
CA ARG A 53 -6.71 4.82 1.65
C ARG A 53 -7.89 4.99 0.69
N ALA A 54 -8.35 6.22 0.44
CA ALA A 54 -9.41 6.51 -0.53
C ALA A 54 -8.91 6.31 -1.97
N ILE A 55 -7.69 6.75 -2.29
CA ILE A 55 -7.05 6.50 -3.60
C ILE A 55 -6.97 5.00 -3.91
N LEU A 56 -6.55 4.19 -2.93
CA LEU A 56 -6.49 2.73 -3.07
C LEU A 56 -7.85 2.03 -2.95
N ARG A 57 -8.91 2.82 -2.74
CA ARG A 57 -10.27 2.32 -2.50
C ARG A 57 -10.32 1.26 -1.39
N LEU A 58 -9.51 1.47 -0.33
CA LEU A 58 -9.65 0.79 0.96
C LEU A 58 -10.77 1.44 1.78
N HIS A 59 -10.99 2.73 1.57
CA HIS A 59 -12.20 3.47 1.95
C HIS A 59 -12.88 3.90 0.66
N GLU A 60 -14.15 3.53 0.47
CA GLU A 60 -14.94 4.01 -0.66
C GLU A 60 -15.01 5.54 -0.61
N PRO A 61 -14.60 6.27 -1.66
CA PRO A 61 -14.80 7.71 -1.75
C PRO A 61 -16.28 8.07 -1.61
N THR A 62 -16.58 9.23 -1.02
CA THR A 62 -17.93 9.78 -1.00
C THR A 62 -18.30 10.37 -2.35
N SER A 63 -17.34 11.03 -3.00
CA SER A 63 -17.43 11.54 -4.37
C SER A 63 -16.03 11.85 -4.90
N GLY A 64 -15.97 12.26 -6.17
CA GLY A 64 -14.72 12.55 -6.89
C GLY A 64 -14.26 11.37 -7.73
N GLU A 65 -13.16 11.56 -8.43
CA GLU A 65 -12.57 10.57 -9.34
C GLU A 65 -11.10 10.31 -8.97
N VAL A 66 -10.68 9.07 -9.15
CA VAL A 66 -9.28 8.64 -9.01
C VAL A 66 -8.92 7.83 -10.24
N LEU A 67 -8.04 8.38 -11.08
CA LEU A 67 -7.55 7.71 -12.28
C LEU A 67 -6.11 7.23 -12.04
N LEU A 68 -5.88 5.94 -12.18
CA LEU A 68 -4.55 5.34 -12.21
C LEU A 68 -4.26 4.84 -13.62
N ASP A 69 -3.24 5.40 -14.26
CA ASP A 69 -2.86 5.08 -15.64
C ASP A 69 -4.08 5.17 -16.59
N GLY A 70 -4.90 6.24 -16.41
CA GLY A 70 -6.14 6.49 -17.14
C GLY A 70 -7.36 5.65 -16.75
N THR A 71 -7.21 4.68 -15.83
CA THR A 71 -8.31 3.82 -15.38
C THR A 71 -8.96 4.40 -14.12
N ASP A 72 -10.26 4.66 -14.15
CA ASP A 72 -11.01 5.18 -13.00
C ASP A 72 -11.22 4.10 -11.93
N VAL A 73 -10.45 4.19 -10.85
CA VAL A 73 -10.47 3.26 -9.71
C VAL A 73 -11.83 3.23 -9.02
N THR A 74 -12.56 4.35 -9.04
CA THR A 74 -13.83 4.50 -8.30
C THR A 74 -14.97 3.72 -8.95
N LYS A 75 -14.89 3.46 -10.26
CA LYS A 75 -15.93 2.80 -11.06
C LYS A 75 -15.72 1.29 -11.26
N LEU A 76 -14.55 0.75 -10.87
CA LEU A 76 -14.21 -0.66 -11.08
C LEU A 76 -15.11 -1.59 -10.25
N ASN A 77 -15.44 -2.73 -10.82
CA ASN A 77 -16.02 -3.84 -10.07
C ASN A 77 -14.96 -4.54 -9.19
N LYS A 78 -15.40 -5.48 -8.34
CA LYS A 78 -14.50 -6.15 -7.37
C LYS A 78 -13.34 -6.92 -8.04
N GLN A 79 -13.60 -7.53 -9.19
CA GLN A 79 -12.59 -8.32 -9.91
C GLN A 79 -11.56 -7.38 -10.57
N GLU A 80 -12.01 -6.37 -11.28
CA GLU A 80 -11.15 -5.35 -11.90
C GLU A 80 -10.30 -4.64 -10.86
N LEU A 81 -10.89 -4.24 -9.72
CA LEU A 81 -10.17 -3.62 -8.62
C LEU A 81 -9.09 -4.55 -8.03
N ARG A 82 -9.38 -5.87 -7.92
CA ARG A 82 -8.39 -6.85 -7.47
C ARG A 82 -7.20 -6.94 -8.41
N GLU A 83 -7.42 -6.87 -9.70
CA GLU A 83 -6.36 -6.85 -10.72
C GLU A 83 -5.57 -5.54 -10.66
N LEU A 84 -6.25 -4.39 -10.56
CA LEU A 84 -5.60 -3.09 -10.46
C LEU A 84 -4.76 -2.95 -9.19
N ARG A 85 -5.16 -3.57 -8.07
CA ARG A 85 -4.38 -3.60 -6.82
C ARG A 85 -2.99 -4.23 -6.95
N ARG A 86 -2.71 -4.97 -8.03
CA ARG A 86 -1.34 -5.41 -8.35
C ARG A 86 -0.43 -4.23 -8.66
N LYS A 87 -0.99 -3.17 -9.27
CA LYS A 87 -0.26 -1.97 -9.68
C LYS A 87 -0.17 -0.93 -8.56
N MET A 88 -1.02 -0.99 -7.54
CA MET A 88 -1.06 -0.02 -6.45
C MET A 88 -1.00 -0.70 -5.08
N GLN A 89 -0.05 -0.31 -4.25
CA GLN A 89 0.19 -0.93 -2.95
C GLN A 89 0.33 0.13 -1.85
N ILE A 90 0.30 -0.31 -0.60
CA ILE A 90 0.45 0.56 0.57
C ILE A 90 1.42 -0.03 1.58
N VAL A 91 2.26 0.82 2.14
CA VAL A 91 3.01 0.55 3.37
C VAL A 91 2.31 1.30 4.50
N PHE A 92 1.80 0.56 5.48
CA PHE A 92 1.04 1.12 6.60
C PHE A 92 1.96 1.74 7.66
N GLN A 93 1.43 2.73 8.37
CA GLN A 93 2.10 3.44 9.48
C GLN A 93 2.50 2.50 10.62
N ASP A 94 1.60 1.58 11.02
CA ASP A 94 1.86 0.62 12.08
C ASP A 94 2.27 -0.73 11.50
N PRO A 95 3.57 -1.08 11.58
CA PRO A 95 4.05 -2.35 11.07
C PRO A 95 3.57 -3.53 11.90
N TYR A 96 3.19 -3.33 13.18
CA TYR A 96 2.74 -4.40 14.05
C TYR A 96 1.35 -4.90 13.64
N SER A 97 0.40 -4.00 13.51
CA SER A 97 -0.99 -4.34 13.14
C SER A 97 -1.13 -4.74 11.66
N SER A 98 -0.12 -4.43 10.83
CA SER A 98 -0.16 -4.75 9.40
C SER A 98 0.28 -6.18 9.05
N LEU A 99 0.91 -6.90 9.99
CA LEU A 99 1.40 -8.27 9.80
C LEU A 99 0.54 -9.28 10.57
N ASP A 100 0.29 -10.45 9.97
CA ASP A 100 -0.31 -11.58 10.70
C ASP A 100 0.77 -12.24 11.58
N GLY A 101 0.61 -12.16 12.90
CA GLY A 101 1.57 -12.71 13.86
C GLY A 101 1.76 -14.23 13.79
N ARG A 102 0.91 -14.96 13.05
CA ARG A 102 0.99 -16.41 12.83
C ARG A 102 1.79 -16.79 11.58
N LYS A 103 2.20 -15.81 10.78
CA LYS A 103 2.99 -16.02 9.55
C LYS A 103 4.43 -15.62 9.78
N SER A 104 5.34 -16.42 9.25
CA SER A 104 6.76 -16.11 9.20
C SER A 104 7.04 -14.91 8.28
N VAL A 105 8.25 -14.37 8.33
CA VAL A 105 8.75 -13.36 7.38
C VAL A 105 8.58 -13.84 5.95
N PHE A 106 8.98 -15.09 5.67
CA PHE A 106 8.86 -15.70 4.35
C PHE A 106 7.42 -15.70 3.83
N GLU A 107 6.50 -16.17 4.66
CA GLU A 107 5.08 -16.24 4.32
C GLU A 107 4.46 -14.85 4.16
N SER A 108 4.82 -13.91 5.04
CA SER A 108 4.30 -12.53 5.00
C SER A 108 4.72 -11.79 3.74
N ILE A 109 5.98 -11.94 3.30
CA ILE A 109 6.48 -11.32 2.06
C ILE A 109 5.92 -12.01 0.83
N GLY A 110 5.82 -13.35 0.87
CA GLY A 110 5.41 -14.16 -0.27
C GLY A 110 3.91 -14.22 -0.50
N GLU A 111 3.07 -13.90 0.49
CA GLU A 111 1.62 -13.99 0.40
C GLU A 111 1.00 -13.30 -0.82
N PRO A 112 1.38 -12.06 -1.17
CA PRO A 112 0.86 -11.41 -2.38
C PRO A 112 1.18 -12.19 -3.66
N LEU A 113 2.35 -12.83 -3.73
CA LEU A 113 2.76 -13.63 -4.89
C LEU A 113 1.86 -14.86 -5.08
N ILE A 114 1.45 -15.51 -3.97
CA ILE A 114 0.54 -16.65 -3.98
C ILE A 114 -0.88 -16.20 -4.37
N ILE A 115 -1.40 -15.16 -3.70
CA ILE A 115 -2.77 -14.65 -3.93
C ILE A 115 -2.97 -14.22 -5.38
N GLN A 116 -1.94 -13.59 -5.95
CA GLN A 116 -1.96 -13.07 -7.32
C GLN A 116 -1.43 -14.08 -8.36
N LYS A 117 -1.03 -15.27 -7.92
CA LYS A 117 -0.50 -16.35 -8.80
C LYS A 117 0.64 -15.86 -9.70
N ILE A 118 1.60 -15.12 -9.13
CA ILE A 118 2.69 -14.51 -9.88
C ILE A 118 3.74 -15.56 -10.27
N CYS A 119 4.14 -16.42 -9.30
CA CYS A 119 5.16 -17.44 -9.50
C CYS A 119 4.53 -18.75 -10.00
N LYS A 120 5.19 -19.40 -10.94
CA LYS A 120 4.74 -20.67 -11.55
C LYS A 120 5.32 -21.89 -10.83
N THR A 121 6.51 -21.75 -10.24
CA THR A 121 7.19 -22.84 -9.51
C THR A 121 7.54 -22.41 -8.09
N LYS A 122 7.84 -23.42 -7.25
CA LYS A 122 8.28 -23.18 -5.88
C LYS A 122 9.62 -22.45 -5.83
N GLU A 123 10.52 -22.82 -6.72
CA GLU A 123 11.88 -22.24 -6.82
C GLU A 123 11.80 -20.76 -7.20
N GLU A 124 10.92 -20.39 -8.16
CA GLU A 124 10.67 -19.00 -8.53
C GLU A 124 10.12 -18.19 -7.36
N TYR A 125 9.19 -18.77 -6.61
CA TYR A 125 8.60 -18.15 -5.42
C TYR A 125 9.65 -17.91 -4.33
N GLU A 126 10.44 -18.93 -3.97
CA GLU A 126 11.50 -18.82 -2.96
C GLU A 126 12.53 -17.76 -3.38
N LYS A 127 13.04 -17.83 -4.59
CA LYS A 127 13.98 -16.85 -5.13
C LYS A 127 13.45 -15.43 -5.05
N ARG A 128 12.16 -15.22 -5.40
CA ARG A 128 11.53 -13.89 -5.34
C ARG A 128 11.47 -13.35 -3.92
N VAL A 129 11.10 -14.18 -2.95
CA VAL A 129 11.04 -13.78 -1.52
C VAL A 129 12.43 -13.42 -1.01
N TYR A 130 13.47 -14.22 -1.27
CA TYR A 130 14.84 -13.91 -0.86
C TYR A 130 15.37 -12.62 -1.50
N THR A 131 15.10 -12.40 -2.80
CA THR A 131 15.47 -11.15 -3.47
C THR A 131 14.78 -9.93 -2.81
N LEU A 132 13.52 -10.05 -2.43
CA LEU A 132 12.80 -8.99 -1.72
C LEU A 132 13.38 -8.73 -0.33
N MET A 133 13.75 -9.78 0.42
CA MET A 133 14.44 -9.63 1.72
C MET A 133 15.77 -8.88 1.56
N GLU A 134 16.58 -9.25 0.56
CA GLU A 134 17.83 -8.57 0.25
C GLU A 134 17.59 -7.10 -0.11
N THR A 135 16.61 -6.81 -0.98
CA THR A 135 16.24 -5.45 -1.43
C THR A 135 15.96 -4.51 -0.25
N VAL A 136 15.30 -5.01 0.80
CA VAL A 136 14.98 -4.19 1.98
C VAL A 136 16.01 -4.32 3.11
N GLY A 137 17.12 -5.04 2.90
CA GLY A 137 18.19 -5.24 3.88
C GLY A 137 17.78 -6.10 5.07
N LEU A 138 16.90 -7.09 4.88
CA LEU A 138 16.58 -8.13 5.86
C LEU A 138 17.57 -9.29 5.73
N ALA A 139 18.21 -9.66 6.83
CA ALA A 139 19.12 -10.80 6.84
C ALA A 139 18.36 -12.11 6.58
N GLU A 140 18.92 -12.97 5.73
CA GLU A 140 18.35 -14.27 5.32
C GLU A 140 17.97 -15.16 6.52
N ARG A 141 18.78 -15.15 7.59
CA ARG A 141 18.52 -15.89 8.83
C ARG A 141 17.16 -15.58 9.48
N LEU A 142 16.52 -14.47 9.14
CA LEU A 142 15.20 -14.06 9.64
C LEU A 142 14.05 -14.65 8.86
N VAL A 143 14.29 -15.42 7.81
CA VAL A 143 13.28 -15.96 6.90
C VAL A 143 12.15 -16.71 7.62
N ASN A 144 12.49 -17.47 8.68
CA ASN A 144 11.56 -18.24 9.51
C ASN A 144 11.11 -17.50 10.77
N ALA A 145 11.59 -16.28 11.03
CA ALA A 145 11.19 -15.50 12.19
C ALA A 145 9.74 -15.03 12.07
N TYR A 146 9.08 -14.89 13.21
CA TYR A 146 7.73 -14.36 13.32
C TYR A 146 7.74 -12.87 13.69
N PRO A 147 6.65 -12.12 13.41
CA PRO A 147 6.60 -10.70 13.72
C PRO A 147 6.93 -10.33 15.16
N HIS A 148 6.54 -11.15 16.13
CA HIS A 148 6.83 -10.91 17.56
C HIS A 148 8.32 -11.05 17.92
N GLU A 149 9.14 -11.72 17.10
CA GLU A 149 10.58 -11.88 17.27
C GLU A 149 11.39 -10.74 16.64
N LEU A 150 10.72 -9.82 15.93
CA LEU A 150 11.34 -8.72 15.22
C LEU A 150 11.16 -7.40 15.97
N ASP A 151 12.15 -6.51 15.86
CA ASP A 151 11.99 -5.10 16.25
C ASP A 151 11.10 -4.32 15.26
N GLY A 152 10.76 -3.08 15.61
CA GLY A 152 9.88 -2.24 14.79
C GLY A 152 10.45 -1.99 13.39
N GLY A 153 11.75 -1.69 13.26
CA GLY A 153 12.41 -1.45 11.99
C GLY A 153 12.41 -2.67 11.07
N ARG A 154 12.67 -3.88 11.62
CA ARG A 154 12.60 -5.11 10.84
C ARG A 154 11.18 -5.43 10.39
N ARG A 155 10.15 -5.24 11.26
CA ARG A 155 8.74 -5.39 10.87
C ARG A 155 8.37 -4.44 9.74
N GLN A 156 8.83 -3.19 9.81
CA GLN A 156 8.61 -2.20 8.75
C GLN A 156 9.22 -2.65 7.42
N ARG A 157 10.45 -3.19 7.44
CA ARG A 157 11.11 -3.76 6.26
C ARG A 157 10.33 -4.94 5.67
N VAL A 158 9.75 -5.82 6.50
CA VAL A 158 8.85 -6.90 6.05
C VAL A 158 7.62 -6.31 5.33
N GLY A 159 7.00 -5.27 5.91
CA GLY A 159 5.87 -4.56 5.30
C GLY A 159 6.22 -3.92 3.96
N ILE A 160 7.41 -3.31 3.84
CA ILE A 160 7.92 -2.73 2.59
C ILE A 160 8.16 -3.84 1.55
N ALA A 161 8.85 -4.94 1.92
CA ALA A 161 9.10 -6.07 1.03
C ALA A 161 7.80 -6.67 0.49
N ARG A 162 6.79 -6.84 1.36
CA ARG A 162 5.45 -7.31 0.99
C ARG A 162 4.78 -6.38 -0.02
N ALA A 163 4.85 -5.06 0.18
CA ALA A 163 4.28 -4.09 -0.75
C ALA A 163 5.00 -4.11 -2.12
N LEU A 164 6.32 -4.33 -2.14
CA LEU A 164 7.10 -4.42 -3.36
C LEU A 164 6.96 -5.76 -4.10
N ALA A 165 6.38 -6.79 -3.48
CA ALA A 165 6.32 -8.14 -4.04
C ALA A 165 5.67 -8.20 -5.43
N LEU A 166 4.65 -7.37 -5.67
CA LEU A 166 3.91 -7.31 -6.94
C LEU A 166 4.51 -6.33 -7.96
N ASN A 167 5.66 -5.70 -7.66
CA ASN A 167 6.29 -4.67 -8.49
C ASN A 167 5.31 -3.54 -8.88
N PRO A 168 4.71 -2.84 -7.89
CA PRO A 168 3.67 -1.85 -8.14
C PRO A 168 4.22 -0.65 -8.90
N SER A 169 3.38 -0.03 -9.75
CA SER A 169 3.68 1.25 -10.39
C SER A 169 3.35 2.46 -9.51
N PHE A 170 2.49 2.26 -8.50
CA PHE A 170 2.09 3.29 -7.54
C PHE A 170 2.16 2.75 -6.10
N LEU A 171 2.82 3.50 -5.23
CA LEU A 171 3.01 3.12 -3.83
C LEU A 171 2.61 4.26 -2.89
N VAL A 172 1.69 3.97 -1.97
CA VAL A 172 1.33 4.87 -0.87
C VAL A 172 2.21 4.53 0.34
N LEU A 173 2.91 5.52 0.88
CA LEU A 173 3.71 5.38 2.09
C LEU A 173 3.01 6.17 3.22
N ASP A 174 2.31 5.45 4.12
CA ASP A 174 1.61 6.07 5.26
C ASP A 174 2.57 6.10 6.45
N GLN A 175 3.31 7.22 6.62
CA GLN A 175 4.33 7.44 7.66
C GLN A 175 5.35 6.28 7.80
N PRO A 176 6.07 5.90 6.74
CA PRO A 176 6.86 4.66 6.70
C PRO A 176 8.11 4.67 7.59
N VAL A 177 8.52 5.81 8.11
CA VAL A 177 9.79 5.99 8.86
C VAL A 177 9.61 6.14 10.37
N SER A 178 8.39 6.07 10.90
CA SER A 178 8.14 6.22 12.34
C SER A 178 8.70 5.08 13.19
N ALA A 179 9.13 3.97 12.58
CA ALA A 179 9.64 2.76 13.23
C ALA A 179 11.06 2.34 12.77
N LEU A 180 11.72 3.18 11.96
CA LEU A 180 13.11 2.94 11.50
C LEU A 180 14.13 3.57 12.45
#